data_4ac06b4c516cacc82fbada2b88a5c084
#
_entry.id   4ac06b4c516cacc82fbada2b88a5c084
#
_cell.length_a   1.000
_cell.length_b   1.000
_cell.length_c   1.000
_cell.angle_alpha   90.00
_cell.angle_beta   90.00
_cell.angle_gamma   90.00
#
_symmetry.space_group_name_H-M   'P 1'
#
loop_
_entity.id
_entity.type
_entity.pdbx_description
1 polymer ?
#
loop_
_entity_poly.entity_id
_entity_poly.type
_entity_poly.pdbx_seq_one_letter_code
_entity_poly.pdbx_strand_id
1 'polypeptide(L)'
;MEKNKLLFVCLGNICRSPAAEGVMKAFVQQSGRENEFEIDSAGIGGWHIGQLPDERMRKRGSLRGYNFNSHARQFQIEDFDKFDKILIMDHENYKAL
;
A
#
# COMPACT_ATOMS: atom_id res chain seq x y z
N MET A 1 20.24 -0.09 -11.42
CA MET A 1 19.76 1.11 -10.71
C MET A 1 18.82 0.70 -9.57
N GLU A 2 19.05 1.20 -8.37
CA GLU A 2 18.19 0.86 -7.24
C GLU A 2 16.83 1.53 -7.38
N LYS A 3 15.78 0.79 -7.02
CA LYS A 3 14.43 1.33 -7.00
C LYS A 3 14.17 2.13 -5.74
N ASN A 4 13.34 3.15 -5.85
CA ASN A 4 12.77 3.83 -4.69
C ASN A 4 11.70 2.92 -4.09
N LYS A 5 11.87 2.51 -2.85
CA LYS A 5 10.96 1.57 -2.19
C LYS A 5 10.03 2.32 -1.24
N LEU A 6 8.75 2.28 -1.55
CA LEU A 6 7.70 3.01 -0.82
C LEU A 6 6.74 2.02 -0.16
N LEU A 7 6.44 2.26 1.11
CA LEU A 7 5.47 1.45 1.85
C LEU A 7 4.36 2.34 2.40
N PHE A 8 3.12 2.02 2.06
CA PHE A 8 1.95 2.68 2.62
C PHE A 8 1.38 1.86 3.76
N VAL A 9 1.09 2.48 4.90
CA VAL A 9 0.65 1.79 6.11
C VAL A 9 -0.67 2.38 6.60
N CYS A 10 -1.64 1.53 6.89
CA CYS A 10 -2.86 1.90 7.60
C CYS A 10 -3.19 0.83 8.63
N LEU A 11 -4.31 0.95 9.32
CA LEU A 11 -4.61 0.06 10.44
C LEU A 11 -4.75 -1.41 10.01
N GLY A 12 -5.61 -1.69 9.04
CA GLY A 12 -5.91 -3.08 8.65
C GLY A 12 -5.38 -3.53 7.30
N ASN A 13 -4.79 -2.63 6.52
CA ASN A 13 -4.30 -2.88 5.16
C ASN A 13 -5.39 -3.40 4.20
N ILE A 14 -6.63 -2.92 4.35
CA ILE A 14 -7.72 -3.28 3.44
C ILE A 14 -8.41 -2.08 2.80
N CYS A 15 -8.08 -0.87 3.19
CA CYS A 15 -8.75 0.33 2.71
C CYS A 15 -7.75 1.38 2.21
N ARG A 16 -7.25 2.25 3.09
CA ARG A 16 -6.44 3.40 2.68
C ARG A 16 -5.09 3.02 2.10
N SER A 17 -4.34 2.14 2.77
CA SER A 17 -2.99 1.81 2.28
C SER A 17 -3.01 1.01 0.97
N PRO A 18 -3.90 0.00 0.77
CA PRO A 18 -3.95 -0.65 -0.53
C PRO A 18 -4.47 0.27 -1.65
N ALA A 19 -5.35 1.23 -1.33
CA ALA A 19 -5.79 2.22 -2.31
C ALA A 19 -4.61 3.11 -2.73
N ALA A 20 -3.84 3.62 -1.77
CA ALA A 20 -2.67 4.43 -2.05
C ALA A 20 -1.64 3.65 -2.89
N GLU A 21 -1.41 2.39 -2.54
CA GLU A 21 -0.53 1.50 -3.30
C GLU A 21 -0.99 1.36 -4.75
N GLY A 22 -2.27 1.06 -4.96
CA GLY A 22 -2.82 0.86 -6.30
C GLY A 22 -2.80 2.12 -7.15
N VAL A 23 -3.15 3.26 -6.57
CA VAL A 23 -3.12 4.55 -7.28
C VAL A 23 -1.69 4.93 -7.64
N MET A 24 -0.75 4.77 -6.72
CA MET A 24 0.65 5.11 -6.98
C MET A 24 1.26 4.22 -8.05
N LYS A 25 0.95 2.91 -8.03
CA LYS A 25 1.41 1.99 -9.07
C LYS A 25 0.88 2.40 -10.45
N ALA A 26 -0.39 2.77 -10.54
CA ALA A 26 -0.97 3.24 -11.79
C ALA A 26 -0.30 4.53 -12.26
N PHE A 27 -0.04 5.45 -11.36
CA PHE A 27 0.60 6.73 -11.67
C PHE A 27 2.00 6.52 -12.25
N VAL A 28 2.84 5.70 -11.59
CA VAL A 28 4.21 5.48 -12.07
C VAL A 28 4.23 4.70 -13.38
N GLN A 29 3.27 3.80 -13.59
CA GLN A 29 3.14 3.07 -14.84
C GLN A 29 2.77 4.00 -15.99
N GLN A 30 1.79 4.88 -15.79
CA GLN A 30 1.38 5.87 -16.78
C GLN A 30 2.51 6.84 -17.12
N SER A 31 3.38 7.11 -16.16
CA SER A 31 4.54 7.98 -16.37
C SER A 31 5.73 7.25 -16.99
N GLY A 32 5.62 5.94 -17.24
CA GLY A 32 6.72 5.13 -17.77
C GLY A 32 7.85 4.92 -16.78
N ARG A 33 7.58 5.02 -15.48
CA ARG A 33 8.60 4.97 -14.43
C ARG A 33 8.46 3.77 -13.50
N GLU A 34 7.73 2.74 -13.89
CA GLU A 34 7.47 1.57 -13.04
C GLU A 34 8.75 0.84 -12.64
N ASN A 35 9.80 0.95 -13.43
CA ASN A 35 11.09 0.33 -13.10
C ASN A 35 11.90 1.10 -12.07
N GLU A 36 11.48 2.32 -11.74
CA GLU A 36 12.17 3.17 -10.76
C GLU A 36 11.60 3.04 -9.34
N PHE A 37 10.44 2.36 -9.19
CA PHE A 37 9.73 2.29 -7.92
C PHE A 37 9.34 0.86 -7.57
N GLU A 38 9.47 0.53 -6.28
CA GLU A 38 8.87 -0.67 -5.71
C GLU A 38 7.87 -0.17 -4.66
N ILE A 39 6.58 -0.52 -4.82
CA ILE A 39 5.49 0.04 -4.03
C ILE A 39 4.73 -1.10 -3.37
N ASP A 40 4.49 -0.98 -2.06
CA ASP A 40 3.80 -2.00 -1.29
C ASP A 40 2.93 -1.33 -0.22
N SER A 41 2.15 -2.11 0.50
CA SER A 41 1.34 -1.64 1.60
C SER A 41 1.29 -2.68 2.72
N ALA A 42 1.01 -2.22 3.93
CA ALA A 42 0.92 -3.09 5.10
C ALA A 42 -0.03 -2.49 6.13
N GLY A 43 -0.48 -3.30 7.08
CA GLY A 43 -1.33 -2.88 8.18
C GLY A 43 -0.62 -3.01 9.51
N ILE A 44 -1.01 -2.18 10.48
CA ILE A 44 -0.49 -2.29 11.84
C ILE A 44 -1.03 -3.57 12.49
N GLY A 45 -2.34 -3.84 12.34
CA GLY A 45 -2.95 -5.04 12.86
C GLY A 45 -2.97 -6.17 11.87
N GLY A 46 -3.15 -7.40 12.37
CA GLY A 46 -3.17 -8.59 11.55
C GLY A 46 -4.55 -9.17 11.28
N TRP A 47 -5.61 -8.41 11.52
CA TRP A 47 -7.00 -8.92 11.42
C TRP A 47 -7.38 -9.38 10.02
N HIS A 48 -6.80 -8.77 9.01
CA HIS A 48 -7.20 -8.99 7.62
C HIS A 48 -6.10 -9.63 6.77
N ILE A 49 -5.09 -10.24 7.40
CA ILE A 49 -3.98 -10.86 6.67
C ILE A 49 -4.51 -11.80 5.58
N GLY A 50 -4.03 -11.63 4.37
CA GLY A 50 -4.40 -12.45 3.22
C GLY A 50 -5.67 -12.01 2.50
N GLN A 51 -6.44 -11.07 3.05
CA GLN A 51 -7.67 -10.61 2.43
C GLN A 51 -7.37 -9.59 1.32
N LEU A 52 -8.27 -9.54 0.35
CA LEU A 52 -8.25 -8.49 -0.67
C LEU A 52 -8.72 -7.17 -0.05
N PRO A 53 -8.41 -6.03 -0.69
CA PRO A 53 -8.91 -4.74 -0.24
C PRO A 53 -10.44 -4.71 -0.14
N ASP A 54 -10.96 -3.74 0.60
CA ASP A 54 -12.40 -3.58 0.81
C ASP A 54 -13.17 -3.64 -0.52
N GLU A 55 -14.26 -4.42 -0.54
CA GLU A 55 -15.02 -4.67 -1.76
C GLU A 55 -15.57 -3.40 -2.39
N ARG A 56 -16.11 -2.49 -1.57
CA ARG A 56 -16.65 -1.22 -2.07
C ARG A 56 -15.57 -0.37 -2.73
N MET A 57 -14.40 -0.34 -2.12
CA MET A 57 -13.26 0.38 -2.65
C MET A 57 -12.77 -0.24 -3.96
N ARG A 58 -12.71 -1.58 -4.04
CA ARG A 58 -12.32 -2.27 -5.27
C ARG A 58 -13.26 -1.96 -6.42
N LYS A 59 -14.57 -1.95 -6.14
CA LYS A 59 -15.58 -1.63 -7.15
C LYS A 59 -15.43 -0.20 -7.66
N ARG A 60 -15.30 0.76 -6.77
CA ARG A 60 -15.14 2.17 -7.15
C ARG A 60 -13.82 2.41 -7.87
N GLY A 61 -12.75 1.78 -7.42
CA GLY A 61 -11.45 1.87 -8.06
C GLY A 61 -11.49 1.33 -9.49
N SER A 62 -12.15 0.18 -9.68
CA SER A 62 -12.29 -0.43 -10.99
C SER A 62 -13.01 0.50 -11.99
N LEU A 63 -14.04 1.21 -11.52
CA LEU A 63 -14.75 2.18 -12.36
C LEU A 63 -13.86 3.34 -12.81
N ARG A 64 -12.80 3.63 -12.06
CA ARG A 64 -11.83 4.68 -12.37
C ARG A 64 -10.56 4.15 -13.02
N GLY A 65 -10.53 2.88 -13.36
CA GLY A 65 -9.39 2.25 -14.00
C GLY A 65 -8.28 1.79 -13.05
N TYR A 66 -8.52 1.74 -11.76
CA TYR A 66 -7.56 1.23 -10.79
C TYR A 66 -7.83 -0.23 -10.45
N ASN A 67 -6.77 -0.99 -10.24
CA ASN A 67 -6.86 -2.39 -9.87
C ASN A 67 -6.27 -2.59 -8.48
N PHE A 68 -7.15 -2.63 -7.47
CA PHE A 68 -6.75 -2.82 -6.08
C PHE A 68 -6.79 -4.32 -5.74
N ASN A 69 -5.68 -4.99 -6.01
CA ASN A 69 -5.61 -6.45 -5.92
C ASN A 69 -4.55 -6.98 -4.95
N SER A 70 -3.97 -6.12 -4.13
CA SER A 70 -3.00 -6.57 -3.13
C SER A 70 -3.69 -7.35 -2.00
N HIS A 71 -2.98 -8.30 -1.41
CA HIS A 71 -3.49 -9.02 -0.25
C HIS A 71 -2.95 -8.38 1.02
N ALA A 72 -3.81 -8.24 2.03
CA ALA A 72 -3.43 -7.59 3.27
C ALA A 72 -2.28 -8.35 3.95
N ARG A 73 -1.30 -7.60 4.45
CA ARG A 73 -0.22 -8.14 5.27
C ARG A 73 0.04 -7.23 6.45
N GLN A 74 0.62 -7.78 7.50
CA GLN A 74 0.97 -7.01 8.69
C GLN A 74 2.35 -6.38 8.52
N PHE A 75 2.50 -5.16 9.02
CA PHE A 75 3.80 -4.47 9.08
C PHE A 75 4.79 -5.28 9.92
N GLN A 76 5.99 -5.43 9.40
CA GLN A 76 7.07 -6.15 10.07
C GLN A 76 8.20 -5.18 10.39
N ILE A 77 8.97 -5.49 11.44
CA ILE A 77 10.07 -4.61 11.86
C ILE A 77 11.13 -4.48 10.76
N GLU A 78 11.29 -5.50 9.93
CA GLU A 78 12.21 -5.49 8.80
C GLU A 78 11.82 -4.48 7.73
N ASP A 79 10.57 -4.05 7.71
CA ASP A 79 10.11 -3.05 6.76
C ASP A 79 10.81 -1.70 6.96
N PHE A 80 11.25 -1.38 8.18
CA PHE A 80 12.04 -0.18 8.43
C PHE A 80 13.34 -0.16 7.63
N ASP A 81 13.98 -1.31 7.46
CA ASP A 81 15.23 -1.42 6.71
C ASP A 81 15.01 -1.62 5.23
N LYS A 82 13.87 -2.17 4.85
CA LYS A 82 13.57 -2.56 3.48
C LYS A 82 13.09 -1.40 2.61
N PHE A 83 12.36 -0.45 3.18
CA PHE A 83 11.74 0.63 2.44
C PHE A 83 12.43 1.96 2.68
N ASP A 84 12.57 2.74 1.61
CA ASP A 84 13.17 4.08 1.67
C ASP A 84 12.26 5.09 2.35
N LYS A 85 10.93 4.94 2.12
CA LYS A 85 9.92 5.80 2.73
C LYS A 85 8.76 4.96 3.20
N ILE A 86 8.29 5.23 4.42
CA ILE A 86 7.12 4.59 5.00
C ILE A 86 6.09 5.69 5.24
N LEU A 87 4.97 5.61 4.50
CA LEU A 87 3.93 6.63 4.49
C LEU A 87 2.75 6.16 5.33
N ILE A 88 2.53 6.82 6.44
CA ILE A 88 1.53 6.44 7.42
C ILE A 88 0.23 7.19 7.12
N MET A 89 -0.86 6.43 6.96
CA MET A 89 -2.12 6.97 6.44
C MET A 89 -2.94 7.73 7.48
N ASP A 90 -2.66 7.55 8.78
CA ASP A 90 -3.32 8.30 9.82
C ASP A 90 -2.46 8.41 11.08
N HIS A 91 -2.88 9.32 11.98
CA HIS A 91 -2.12 9.68 13.17
C HIS A 91 -1.97 8.53 14.18
N GLU A 92 -2.98 7.68 14.30
CA GLU A 92 -2.95 6.54 15.22
C GLU A 92 -1.91 5.52 14.77
N ASN A 93 -1.82 5.27 13.47
CA ASN A 93 -0.80 4.38 12.92
C ASN A 93 0.60 4.92 13.16
N TYR A 94 0.77 6.23 13.08
CA TYR A 94 2.05 6.86 13.39
C TYR A 94 2.48 6.57 14.82
N LYS A 95 1.57 6.69 15.77
CA LYS A 95 1.86 6.41 17.18
C LYS A 95 2.18 4.94 17.43
N ALA A 96 1.53 4.04 16.68
CA ALA A 96 1.72 2.60 16.84
C ALA A 96 3.09 2.12 16.31
N LEU A 97 3.66 2.84 15.37
CA LEU A 97 4.98 2.53 14.84
C LEU A 97 6.07 3.10 15.72
#